data_be8be2194ca8b79ddaaea146da37f539
#
_entry.id   be8be2194ca8b79ddaaea146da37f539
#
_cell.length_a   1.000
_cell.length_b   1.000
_cell.length_c   1.000
_cell.angle_alpha   90.00
_cell.angle_beta   90.00
_cell.angle_gamma   90.00
#
_symmetry.space_group_name_H-M   'P 1'
#
loop_
_entity.id
_entity.type
_entity.pdbx_description
1 polymer ?
#
loop_
_entity_poly.entity_id
_entity_poly.type
_entity_poly.pdbx_seq_one_letter_code
_entity_poly.pdbx_strand_id
1 'polypeptide(L)'
;FYFAPGDLGFKSFKTSKGNLGTLICWDQWFPEAARLTALKGAEIIFYPTAIGWHPKEKKKFGKSQLDSWLSIQRSHAIANGVYGAAINRVGTEKQGNKKIEFWGNSVMFDPSGNIVKKANLKENILICEIDFKKVETSRQHWPFFRDRRIDYYKGLLKNPRDA
;
A
#
# COMPACT_ATOMS: atom_id res chain seq x y z
N PHE A 1 -18.90 -5.42 7.79
CA PHE A 1 -19.67 -5.54 9.04
C PHE A 1 -18.97 -4.90 10.23
N TYR A 2 -17.62 -4.84 10.25
CA TYR A 2 -16.88 -4.34 11.40
C TYR A 2 -16.32 -2.93 11.20
N PHE A 3 -16.23 -2.45 9.96
CA PHE A 3 -15.69 -1.15 9.62
C PHE A 3 -16.62 -0.43 8.66
N ALA A 4 -16.85 0.85 8.92
CA ALA A 4 -17.51 1.75 7.98
C ALA A 4 -16.45 2.49 7.15
N PRO A 5 -16.76 2.86 5.90
CA PRO A 5 -15.91 3.77 5.13
C PRO A 5 -15.69 5.08 5.88
N GLY A 6 -14.47 5.62 5.82
CA GLY A 6 -14.18 6.95 6.36
C GLY A 6 -14.84 8.04 5.51
N ASP A 7 -15.19 9.13 6.14
CA ASP A 7 -15.86 10.30 5.53
C ASP A 7 -14.92 11.49 5.28
N LEU A 8 -13.66 11.39 5.72
CA LEU A 8 -12.67 12.46 5.61
C LEU A 8 -11.94 12.50 4.25
N GLY A 9 -12.17 11.51 3.40
CA GLY A 9 -11.47 11.35 2.12
C GLY A 9 -9.98 11.02 2.28
N PHE A 10 -9.28 10.94 1.15
CA PHE A 10 -7.84 10.65 1.12
C PHE A 10 -7.04 11.93 1.36
N LYS A 11 -6.08 11.87 2.28
CA LYS A 11 -5.28 13.01 2.73
C LYS A 11 -3.80 12.72 2.73
N SER A 12 -2.98 13.77 2.62
CA SER A 12 -1.59 13.75 3.05
C SER A 12 -1.41 14.70 4.23
N PHE A 13 -0.44 14.39 5.08
CA PHE A 13 -0.14 15.12 6.30
C PHE A 13 1.26 15.69 6.20
N LYS A 14 1.36 17.02 6.19
CA LYS A 14 2.64 17.71 6.19
C LYS A 14 3.29 17.58 7.55
N THR A 15 4.56 17.17 7.58
CA THR A 15 5.39 17.09 8.77
C THR A 15 6.67 17.88 8.55
N SER A 16 7.47 18.05 9.61
CA SER A 16 8.80 18.67 9.50
C SER A 16 9.80 17.82 8.71
N LYS A 17 9.47 16.57 8.39
CA LYS A 17 10.37 15.61 7.72
C LYS A 17 9.91 15.22 6.31
N GLY A 18 8.69 15.55 5.93
CA GLY A 18 8.09 15.20 4.63
C GLY A 18 6.59 15.07 4.71
N ASN A 19 5.95 14.79 3.59
CA ASN A 19 4.50 14.63 3.50
C ASN A 19 4.13 13.14 3.56
N LEU A 20 3.32 12.77 4.52
CA LEU A 20 2.96 11.38 4.82
C LEU A 20 1.53 11.10 4.37
N GLY A 21 1.31 9.93 3.77
CA GLY A 21 0.00 9.36 3.52
C GLY A 21 -0.21 8.11 4.37
N THR A 22 -1.46 7.80 4.69
CA THR A 22 -1.82 6.54 5.36
C THR A 22 -3.06 5.96 4.72
N LEU A 23 -2.99 4.70 4.35
CA LEU A 23 -4.08 3.90 3.79
C LEU A 23 -4.16 2.59 4.58
N ILE A 24 -5.28 2.34 5.25
CA ILE A 24 -5.35 1.28 6.26
C ILE A 24 -5.90 -0.01 5.66
N CYS A 25 -5.14 -1.09 5.82
CA CYS A 25 -5.56 -2.47 5.57
C CYS A 25 -6.15 -2.67 4.17
N TRP A 26 -7.49 -2.76 4.03
CA TRP A 26 -8.17 -3.01 2.76
C TRP A 26 -7.90 -1.94 1.69
N ASP A 27 -7.67 -0.69 2.10
CA ASP A 27 -7.35 0.43 1.20
C ASP A 27 -6.12 0.15 0.32
N GLN A 28 -5.20 -0.69 0.79
CA GLN A 28 -3.97 -1.05 0.09
C GLN A 28 -4.20 -1.76 -1.26
N TRP A 29 -5.41 -2.27 -1.51
CA TRP A 29 -5.72 -2.96 -2.75
C TRP A 29 -6.21 -2.03 -3.86
N PHE A 30 -6.54 -0.77 -3.53
CA PHE A 30 -7.15 0.18 -4.46
C PHE A 30 -6.13 1.20 -4.99
N PRO A 31 -5.79 1.12 -6.30
CA PRO A 31 -4.88 2.08 -6.94
C PRO A 31 -5.37 3.53 -6.84
N GLU A 32 -6.68 3.74 -6.84
CA GLU A 32 -7.31 5.06 -6.74
C GLU A 32 -6.98 5.73 -5.40
N ALA A 33 -7.01 4.99 -4.31
CA ALA A 33 -6.68 5.49 -2.98
C ALA A 33 -5.23 5.97 -2.91
N ALA A 34 -4.29 5.15 -3.39
CA ALA A 34 -2.87 5.49 -3.46
C ALA A 34 -2.62 6.71 -4.36
N ARG A 35 -3.30 6.76 -5.52
CA ARG A 35 -3.21 7.88 -6.46
C ARG A 35 -3.71 9.19 -5.86
N LEU A 36 -4.87 9.17 -5.23
CA LEU A 36 -5.45 10.37 -4.62
C LEU A 36 -4.59 10.88 -3.46
N THR A 37 -4.08 9.99 -2.62
CA THR A 37 -3.16 10.34 -1.52
C THR A 37 -1.87 10.97 -2.05
N ALA A 38 -1.28 10.40 -3.10
CA ALA A 38 -0.07 10.93 -3.73
C ALA A 38 -0.30 12.28 -4.43
N LEU A 39 -1.46 12.47 -5.07
CA LEU A 39 -1.86 13.75 -5.68
C LEU A 39 -2.09 14.85 -4.64
N LYS A 40 -2.39 14.49 -3.37
CA LYS A 40 -2.44 15.43 -2.24
C LYS A 40 -1.05 15.76 -1.68
N GLY A 41 0.01 15.27 -2.32
CA GLY A 41 1.40 15.61 -2.02
C GLY A 41 2.13 14.59 -1.16
N ALA A 42 1.57 13.41 -0.86
CA ALA A 42 2.30 12.39 -0.13
C ALA A 42 3.59 11.97 -0.85
N GLU A 43 4.67 11.87 -0.11
CA GLU A 43 6.00 11.43 -0.54
C GLU A 43 6.28 9.99 -0.08
N ILE A 44 5.63 9.60 1.00
CA ILE A 44 5.58 8.22 1.49
C ILE A 44 4.15 7.87 1.88
N ILE A 45 3.72 6.65 1.57
CA ILE A 45 2.42 6.11 1.98
C ILE A 45 2.64 4.88 2.85
N PHE A 46 2.05 4.92 4.06
CA PHE A 46 2.05 3.80 5.00
C PHE A 46 0.78 2.99 4.84
N TYR A 47 0.92 1.66 4.86
CA TYR A 47 -0.16 0.68 4.77
C TYR A 47 -0.13 -0.25 5.99
N PRO A 48 -0.56 0.23 7.18
CA PRO A 48 -0.70 -0.66 8.34
C PRO A 48 -1.81 -1.68 8.08
N THR A 49 -1.50 -2.97 8.31
CA THR A 49 -2.41 -4.06 7.98
C THR A 49 -2.25 -5.28 8.90
N ALA A 50 -3.28 -6.12 8.89
CA ALA A 50 -3.30 -7.41 9.56
C ALA A 50 -3.84 -8.46 8.59
N ILE A 51 -3.02 -8.84 7.60
CA ILE A 51 -3.39 -9.79 6.56
C ILE A 51 -2.66 -11.12 6.75
N GLY A 52 -3.37 -12.22 6.55
CA GLY A 52 -2.84 -13.56 6.77
C GLY A 52 -3.59 -14.61 5.98
N TRP A 53 -3.18 -15.88 6.16
CA TRP A 53 -3.79 -17.03 5.51
C TRP A 53 -4.79 -17.71 6.44
N HIS A 54 -5.92 -18.08 5.88
CA HIS A 54 -6.70 -19.17 6.46
C HIS A 54 -5.92 -20.48 6.25
N PRO A 55 -5.79 -21.36 7.27
CA PRO A 55 -4.95 -22.57 7.16
C PRO A 55 -5.28 -23.46 5.96
N LYS A 56 -6.56 -23.56 5.60
CA LYS A 56 -7.01 -24.35 4.44
C LYS A 56 -6.57 -23.77 3.09
N GLU A 57 -6.33 -22.46 3.02
CA GLU A 57 -5.97 -21.75 1.79
C GLU A 57 -4.47 -21.66 1.58
N LYS A 58 -3.69 -21.62 2.67
CA LYS A 58 -2.25 -21.38 2.64
C LYS A 58 -1.52 -22.33 1.69
N LYS A 59 -1.84 -23.62 1.73
CA LYS A 59 -1.18 -24.63 0.88
C LYS A 59 -1.44 -24.40 -0.60
N LYS A 60 -2.66 -24.00 -0.97
CA LYS A 60 -3.09 -23.86 -2.37
C LYS A 60 -2.78 -22.47 -2.94
N PHE A 61 -3.03 -21.42 -2.17
CA PHE A 61 -3.03 -20.04 -2.65
C PHE A 61 -2.00 -19.13 -1.96
N GLY A 62 -1.36 -19.58 -0.88
CA GLY A 62 -0.56 -18.70 -0.02
C GLY A 62 0.56 -17.98 -0.74
N LYS A 63 1.25 -18.65 -1.67
CA LYS A 63 2.31 -18.02 -2.46
C LYS A 63 1.76 -16.94 -3.39
N SER A 64 0.72 -17.22 -4.15
CA SER A 64 0.12 -16.26 -5.08
C SER A 64 -0.52 -15.07 -4.37
N GLN A 65 -1.16 -15.30 -3.22
CA GLN A 65 -1.74 -14.21 -2.41
C GLN A 65 -0.67 -13.25 -1.89
N LEU A 66 0.43 -13.79 -1.35
CA LEU A 66 1.55 -12.97 -0.88
C LEU A 66 2.21 -12.21 -2.03
N ASP A 67 2.40 -12.87 -3.16
CA ASP A 67 3.01 -12.27 -4.35
C ASP A 67 2.12 -11.13 -4.91
N SER A 68 0.82 -11.35 -5.00
CA SER A 68 -0.14 -10.31 -5.38
C SER A 68 -0.09 -9.10 -4.44
N TRP A 69 -0.02 -9.35 -3.14
CA TRP A 69 0.07 -8.28 -2.14
C TRP A 69 1.36 -7.46 -2.27
N LEU A 70 2.50 -8.12 -2.44
CA LEU A 70 3.77 -7.42 -2.67
C LEU A 70 3.76 -6.65 -3.99
N SER A 71 3.18 -7.24 -5.03
CA SER A 71 3.08 -6.63 -6.37
C SER A 71 2.25 -5.36 -6.35
N ILE A 72 1.07 -5.37 -5.70
CA ILE A 72 0.23 -4.17 -5.64
C ILE A 72 0.89 -3.03 -4.85
N GLN A 73 1.56 -3.33 -3.73
CA GLN A 73 2.30 -2.34 -2.94
C GLN A 73 3.44 -1.71 -3.76
N ARG A 74 4.20 -2.54 -4.46
CA ARG A 74 5.25 -2.12 -5.37
C ARG A 74 4.72 -1.24 -6.50
N SER A 75 3.59 -1.64 -7.09
CA SER A 75 2.92 -0.89 -8.15
C SER A 75 2.50 0.50 -7.69
N HIS A 76 1.97 0.64 -6.49
CA HIS A 76 1.61 1.94 -5.92
C HIS A 76 2.83 2.87 -5.80
N ALA A 77 3.97 2.35 -5.34
CA ALA A 77 5.19 3.12 -5.23
C ALA A 77 5.64 3.65 -6.61
N ILE A 78 5.72 2.76 -7.60
CA ILE A 78 6.15 3.08 -8.98
C ILE A 78 5.19 4.07 -9.63
N ALA A 79 3.89 3.73 -9.67
CA ALA A 79 2.90 4.49 -10.40
C ALA A 79 2.72 5.92 -9.86
N ASN A 80 3.07 6.17 -8.60
CA ASN A 80 2.91 7.47 -7.95
C ASN A 80 4.24 8.17 -7.67
N GLY A 81 5.39 7.53 -7.94
CA GLY A 81 6.71 8.06 -7.63
C GLY A 81 6.81 8.43 -6.15
N VAL A 82 6.45 7.49 -5.26
CA VAL A 82 6.46 7.67 -3.79
C VAL A 82 7.14 6.49 -3.11
N TYR A 83 7.59 6.69 -1.88
CA TYR A 83 7.91 5.54 -1.03
C TYR A 83 6.62 4.83 -0.60
N GLY A 84 6.65 3.51 -0.54
CA GLY A 84 5.56 2.70 0.00
C GLY A 84 6.05 1.84 1.17
N ALA A 85 5.38 1.93 2.31
CA ALA A 85 5.72 1.15 3.50
C ALA A 85 4.52 0.30 3.93
N ALA A 86 4.57 -0.99 3.64
CA ALA A 86 3.56 -1.94 4.08
C ALA A 86 3.99 -2.59 5.40
N ILE A 87 3.17 -2.41 6.44
CA ILE A 87 3.45 -2.89 7.80
C ILE A 87 2.41 -3.95 8.15
N ASN A 88 2.80 -5.21 8.22
CA ASN A 88 1.89 -6.31 8.49
C ASN A 88 2.18 -6.99 9.82
N ARG A 89 1.14 -7.55 10.41
CA ARG A 89 1.26 -8.41 11.60
C ARG A 89 2.04 -9.69 11.30
N VAL A 90 2.57 -10.27 12.34
CA VAL A 90 3.24 -11.58 12.36
C VAL A 90 2.55 -12.50 13.37
N GLY A 91 2.88 -13.79 13.30
CA GLY A 91 2.38 -14.79 14.26
C GLY A 91 1.03 -15.38 13.87
N THR A 92 0.40 -16.00 14.83
CA THR A 92 -0.86 -16.73 14.64
C THR A 92 -1.85 -16.37 15.73
N GLU A 93 -3.08 -16.08 15.33
CA GLU A 93 -4.20 -15.93 16.27
C GLU A 93 -5.19 -17.09 16.14
N LYS A 94 -5.76 -17.48 17.27
CA LYS A 94 -6.78 -18.52 17.35
C LYS A 94 -7.97 -18.00 18.15
N GLN A 95 -9.17 -18.26 17.67
CA GLN A 95 -10.42 -18.00 18.36
C GLN A 95 -11.35 -19.21 18.20
N GLY A 96 -11.48 -20.01 19.22
CA GLY A 96 -12.13 -21.32 19.12
C GLY A 96 -11.46 -22.19 18.05
N ASN A 97 -12.24 -22.68 17.10
CA ASN A 97 -11.75 -23.49 15.99
C ASN A 97 -11.21 -22.67 14.79
N LYS A 98 -11.29 -21.35 14.86
CA LYS A 98 -10.78 -20.47 13.82
C LYS A 98 -9.32 -20.12 14.08
N LYS A 99 -8.52 -20.12 13.03
CA LYS A 99 -7.10 -19.77 13.08
C LYS A 99 -6.77 -18.89 11.90
N ILE A 100 -5.97 -17.85 12.12
CA ILE A 100 -5.32 -17.05 11.08
C ILE A 100 -3.82 -17.03 11.35
N GLU A 101 -3.02 -17.20 10.30
CA GLU A 101 -1.57 -17.04 10.34
C GLU A 101 -1.22 -15.79 9.52
N PHE A 102 -0.75 -14.75 10.19
CA PHE A 102 -0.34 -13.52 9.52
C PHE A 102 0.94 -13.77 8.73
N TRP A 103 0.98 -13.27 7.52
CA TRP A 103 2.09 -13.57 6.63
C TRP A 103 3.30 -12.64 6.77
N GLY A 104 3.30 -11.70 7.74
CA GLY A 104 4.42 -10.81 8.00
C GLY A 104 4.86 -10.08 6.73
N ASN A 105 6.13 -10.24 6.38
CA ASN A 105 6.71 -9.68 5.14
C ASN A 105 6.55 -8.17 5.00
N SER A 106 6.51 -7.44 6.11
CA SER A 106 6.54 -5.97 6.07
C SER A 106 7.68 -5.50 5.17
N VAL A 107 7.41 -4.49 4.34
CA VAL A 107 8.34 -4.10 3.28
C VAL A 107 8.25 -2.61 3.01
N MET A 108 9.39 -2.02 2.65
CA MET A 108 9.46 -0.67 2.11
C MET A 108 9.97 -0.71 0.67
N PHE A 109 9.28 -0.01 -0.21
CA PHE A 109 9.65 0.24 -1.59
C PHE A 109 10.07 1.69 -1.79
N ASP A 110 11.08 1.92 -2.62
CA ASP A 110 11.43 3.26 -3.10
C ASP A 110 10.51 3.69 -4.27
N PRO A 111 10.58 4.96 -4.73
CA PRO A 111 9.76 5.45 -5.84
C PRO A 111 9.93 4.71 -7.17
N SER A 112 11.01 3.96 -7.34
CA SER A 112 11.26 3.08 -8.50
C SER A 112 10.78 1.65 -8.30
N GLY A 113 10.22 1.34 -7.12
CA GLY A 113 9.73 0.02 -6.77
C GLY A 113 10.82 -0.96 -6.32
N ASN A 114 12.02 -0.48 -6.02
CA ASN A 114 13.04 -1.32 -5.43
C ASN A 114 12.74 -1.56 -3.95
N ILE A 115 13.01 -2.77 -3.48
CA ILE A 115 12.89 -3.07 -2.04
C ILE A 115 14.04 -2.37 -1.31
N VAL A 116 13.70 -1.39 -0.48
CA VAL A 116 14.65 -0.71 0.42
C VAL A 116 14.96 -1.63 1.60
N LYS A 117 13.92 -2.19 2.21
CA LYS A 117 14.04 -3.15 3.31
C LYS A 117 12.83 -4.04 3.39
N LYS A 118 13.03 -5.28 3.83
CA LYS A 118 11.95 -6.26 3.99
C LYS A 118 12.17 -7.10 5.26
N ALA A 119 11.12 -7.28 6.04
CA ALA A 119 11.07 -8.21 7.15
C ALA A 119 10.71 -9.63 6.69
N ASN A 120 10.91 -10.59 7.57
CA ASN A 120 10.47 -11.97 7.43
C ASN A 120 9.14 -12.21 8.20
N LEU A 121 8.94 -13.44 8.66
CA LEU A 121 7.76 -13.86 9.44
C LEU A 121 7.90 -13.63 10.96
N LYS A 122 9.02 -13.07 11.42
CA LYS A 122 9.28 -12.79 12.83
C LYS A 122 9.02 -11.31 13.12
N GLU A 123 8.68 -11.01 14.35
CA GLU A 123 8.61 -9.65 14.85
C GLU A 123 9.94 -8.93 14.62
N ASN A 124 9.88 -7.72 14.07
CA ASN A 124 11.07 -6.98 13.70
C ASN A 124 10.79 -5.47 13.66
N ILE A 125 11.86 -4.68 13.80
CA ILE A 125 11.87 -3.24 13.56
C ILE A 125 12.73 -2.99 12.32
N LEU A 126 12.11 -2.42 11.27
CA LEU A 126 12.81 -2.02 10.06
C LEU A 126 13.22 -0.54 10.18
N ILE A 127 14.52 -0.28 10.19
CA ILE A 127 15.08 1.07 10.14
C ILE A 127 15.78 1.24 8.80
N CYS A 128 15.43 2.29 8.05
CA CYS A 128 16.06 2.62 6.78
C CYS A 128 16.07 4.14 6.57
N GLU A 129 17.05 4.61 5.81
CA GLU A 129 17.12 5.99 5.39
C GLU A 129 16.20 6.24 4.19
N ILE A 130 15.58 7.41 4.16
CA ILE A 130 14.72 7.87 3.07
C ILE A 130 15.29 9.18 2.54
N ASP A 131 15.57 9.21 1.23
CA ASP A 131 15.91 10.43 0.51
C ASP A 131 14.71 10.90 -0.32
N PHE A 132 13.98 11.89 0.16
CA PHE A 132 12.83 12.44 -0.55
C PHE A 132 13.19 13.12 -1.88
N LYS A 133 14.45 13.45 -2.16
CA LYS A 133 14.87 13.90 -3.49
C LYS A 133 14.62 12.85 -4.56
N LYS A 134 14.64 11.56 -4.19
CA LYS A 134 14.27 10.47 -5.13
C LYS A 134 12.82 10.55 -5.58
N VAL A 135 11.91 11.05 -4.76
CA VAL A 135 10.50 11.26 -5.13
C VAL A 135 10.43 12.31 -6.24
N GLU A 136 11.08 13.45 -6.02
CA GLU A 136 11.14 14.54 -7.01
C GLU A 136 11.78 14.07 -8.31
N THR A 137 12.96 13.46 -8.24
CA THR A 137 13.69 12.93 -9.40
C THR A 137 12.84 11.91 -10.18
N SER A 138 12.17 10.97 -9.48
CA SER A 138 11.30 9.98 -10.12
C SER A 138 10.16 10.64 -10.89
N ARG A 139 9.49 11.62 -10.28
CA ARG A 139 8.36 12.34 -10.89
C ARG A 139 8.78 13.22 -12.07
N GLN A 140 10.00 13.74 -12.06
CA GLN A 140 10.55 14.52 -13.18
C GLN A 140 10.89 13.61 -14.37
N HIS A 141 11.55 12.48 -14.13
CA HIS A 141 11.93 11.54 -15.19
C HIS A 141 10.72 10.77 -15.76
N TRP A 142 9.76 10.43 -14.91
CA TRP A 142 8.53 9.71 -15.26
C TRP A 142 7.31 10.57 -14.87
N PRO A 143 6.89 11.49 -15.72
CA PRO A 143 5.85 12.48 -15.37
C PRO A 143 4.44 11.89 -15.44
N PHE A 144 4.22 10.75 -14.78
CA PHE A 144 2.94 10.04 -14.78
C PHE A 144 1.76 10.89 -14.34
N PHE A 145 1.97 11.86 -13.42
CA PHE A 145 0.89 12.74 -12.96
C PHE A 145 0.45 13.72 -14.03
N ARG A 146 1.41 14.27 -14.79
CA ARG A 146 1.14 15.21 -15.89
C ARG A 146 0.39 14.53 -17.03
N ASP A 147 0.79 13.31 -17.38
CA ASP A 147 0.35 12.63 -18.60
C ASP A 147 -0.96 11.83 -18.39
N ARG A 148 -1.63 12.02 -17.25
CA ARG A 148 -2.91 11.39 -16.97
C ARG A 148 -4.01 11.92 -17.89
N ARG A 149 -4.79 11.00 -18.45
CA ARG A 149 -5.98 11.30 -19.27
C ARG A 149 -7.22 11.52 -18.39
N ILE A 150 -7.17 12.59 -17.57
CA ILE A 150 -8.23 12.91 -16.58
C ILE A 150 -9.60 13.14 -17.23
N ASP A 151 -9.62 13.55 -18.48
CA ASP A 151 -10.78 13.71 -19.35
C ASP A 151 -11.57 12.41 -19.54
N TYR A 152 -10.91 11.24 -19.49
CA TYR A 152 -11.51 9.93 -19.68
C TYR A 152 -11.77 9.14 -18.38
N TYR A 153 -11.33 9.63 -17.22
CA TYR A 153 -11.42 8.90 -15.95
C TYR A 153 -12.79 8.99 -15.25
N LYS A 154 -13.77 9.66 -15.84
CA LYS A 154 -15.12 9.79 -15.28
C LYS A 154 -15.79 8.44 -14.99
N GLY A 155 -15.45 7.39 -15.75
CA GLY A 155 -15.93 6.03 -15.53
C GLY A 155 -15.56 5.44 -14.18
N LEU A 156 -14.45 5.90 -13.54
CA LEU A 156 -14.06 5.45 -12.21
C LEU A 156 -15.03 5.89 -11.10
N LEU A 157 -15.88 6.88 -11.37
CA LEU A 157 -16.89 7.37 -10.43
C LEU A 157 -18.23 6.65 -10.54
N LYS A 158 -18.36 5.75 -11.50
CA LYS A 158 -19.58 4.96 -11.70
C LYS A 158 -19.49 3.63 -10.95
N ASN A 159 -20.59 3.23 -10.34
CA ASN A 159 -20.71 1.88 -9.83
C ASN A 159 -20.77 0.90 -11.01
N PRO A 160 -20.11 -0.28 -10.98
CA PRO A 160 -20.25 -1.30 -12.02
C PRO A 160 -21.70 -1.72 -12.34
N ARG A 161 -22.63 -1.49 -11.42
CA ARG A 161 -24.06 -1.75 -11.62
C ARG A 161 -24.79 -0.68 -12.43
N ASP A 162 -24.14 0.46 -12.64
CA ASP A 162 -24.71 1.63 -13.33
C ASP A 162 -24.08 1.82 -14.73
N ALA A 163 -23.27 0.84 -15.17
CA ALA A 163 -22.56 0.83 -16.45
C ALA A 163 -23.35 0.09 -17.53
#